data_297195411b4d015616971764d0f3f9c6
#
_entry.id   297195411b4d015616971764d0f3f9c6
#
_cell.length_a   1.000
_cell.length_b   1.000
_cell.length_c   1.000
_cell.angle_alpha   90.00
_cell.angle_beta   90.00
_cell.angle_gamma   90.00
#
_symmetry.space_group_name_H-M   'P 1'
#
loop_
_entity.id
_entity.type
_entity.pdbx_description
1 polymer ?
#
loop_
_entity_poly.entity_id
_entity_poly.type
_entity_poly.pdbx_seq_one_letter_code
_entity_poly.pdbx_strand_id
1 'polypeptide(L)'
;MNKIFLKPGKERSVFRFHPWIFSGAIERGEGSLQEGDLVKVYSHDQHYLATGHCQIGSIAVRILTFEEEEINYDFWKKRILAAWQLRQSLGLTQSPSNNVYRLIHGEGDHLPGLVVDYYAGVAVIQFHSVGMYLEKENITRALLEILGDQLTAIYDKSESTLPYKAAIEPQNGYLYGKAEHFIALENGLKFNVDWLEGQKTGFFIDQRENRSLLEKYAKDKSVLNMFCYTGGFSFYAMRGHAKIVHSVDISARAIELTKQNVELNFPGDPRHEAFAEEAFKFLENAYHKYDLIILDPPAFAKHQNVLNNAIQGYKKLNRKGIEIIKPGGIIFTFSCSQVMTKDLFRQTIFTAAANTGRKVRILHQLTQPADHPVNIYHPEGEYLKGLVLQVE
;
A
#
# COMPACT_ATOMS: atom_id res chain seq x y z
N MET A 1 -0.97 1.96 -35.25
CA MET A 1 -1.06 2.26 -33.82
C MET A 1 -2.15 3.30 -33.64
N ASN A 2 -3.05 3.10 -32.69
CA ASN A 2 -4.16 4.01 -32.37
C ASN A 2 -3.63 5.35 -31.87
N LYS A 3 -4.37 6.44 -32.14
CA LYS A 3 -3.98 7.79 -31.73
C LYS A 3 -5.08 8.47 -30.91
N ILE A 4 -4.65 9.30 -29.97
CA ILE A 4 -5.52 10.17 -29.17
C ILE A 4 -5.01 11.59 -29.29
N PHE A 5 -5.94 12.54 -29.52
CA PHE A 5 -5.65 13.97 -29.61
C PHE A 5 -6.29 14.69 -28.44
N LEU A 6 -5.52 15.57 -27.81
CA LEU A 6 -5.98 16.36 -26.67
C LEU A 6 -6.61 17.67 -27.14
N LYS A 7 -7.60 18.16 -26.37
CA LYS A 7 -8.20 19.48 -26.57
C LYS A 7 -7.14 20.58 -26.37
N PRO A 8 -7.26 21.71 -27.06
CA PRO A 8 -6.37 22.86 -26.87
C PRO A 8 -6.23 23.22 -25.38
N GLY A 9 -4.99 23.38 -24.91
CA GLY A 9 -4.67 23.76 -23.52
C GLY A 9 -4.81 22.62 -22.49
N LYS A 10 -5.20 21.39 -22.88
CA LYS A 10 -5.28 20.23 -21.98
C LYS A 10 -4.00 19.40 -21.95
N GLU A 11 -3.05 19.67 -22.82
CA GLU A 11 -1.72 19.09 -22.86
C GLU A 11 -0.81 19.55 -21.70
N ARG A 12 -1.20 20.58 -20.97
CA ARG A 12 -0.40 21.19 -19.90
C ARG A 12 0.01 20.19 -18.79
N SER A 13 -0.85 19.23 -18.43
CA SER A 13 -0.53 18.19 -17.46
C SER A 13 0.51 17.23 -17.98
N VAL A 14 0.45 16.89 -19.29
CA VAL A 14 1.41 16.01 -19.96
C VAL A 14 2.79 16.68 -20.04
N PHE A 15 2.86 17.96 -20.39
CA PHE A 15 4.11 18.75 -20.36
C PHE A 15 4.72 18.87 -18.95
N ARG A 16 3.94 18.61 -17.90
CA ARG A 16 4.39 18.55 -16.52
C ARG A 16 4.62 17.11 -16.03
N PHE A 17 4.71 16.16 -16.94
CA PHE A 17 4.99 14.76 -16.70
C PHE A 17 3.97 14.04 -15.81
N HIS A 18 2.72 14.53 -15.74
CA HIS A 18 1.66 13.80 -15.03
C HIS A 18 1.35 12.51 -15.78
N PRO A 19 1.40 11.30 -15.13
CA PRO A 19 1.30 10.02 -15.83
C PRO A 19 -0.11 9.65 -16.27
N TRP A 20 -1.14 10.45 -15.93
CA TRP A 20 -2.53 10.19 -16.30
C TRP A 20 -3.09 11.27 -17.19
N ILE A 21 -3.84 10.83 -18.21
CA ILE A 21 -4.69 11.70 -19.02
C ILE A 21 -6.14 11.40 -18.68
N PHE A 22 -6.88 12.40 -18.24
CA PHE A 22 -8.29 12.26 -17.91
C PHE A 22 -9.16 12.38 -19.15
N SER A 23 -10.30 11.64 -19.17
CA SER A 23 -11.23 11.59 -20.30
C SER A 23 -11.72 12.97 -20.76
N GLY A 24 -11.89 13.92 -19.83
CA GLY A 24 -12.26 15.30 -20.15
C GLY A 24 -11.23 16.09 -20.97
N ALA A 25 -9.98 15.61 -21.07
CA ALA A 25 -8.90 16.22 -21.85
C ALA A 25 -8.90 15.76 -23.31
N ILE A 26 -9.55 14.65 -23.65
CA ILE A 26 -9.54 14.07 -24.98
C ILE A 26 -10.48 14.84 -25.91
N GLU A 27 -10.01 15.21 -27.09
CA GLU A 27 -10.78 15.80 -28.18
C GLU A 27 -11.37 14.70 -29.08
N ARG A 28 -10.50 13.84 -29.59
CA ARG A 28 -10.85 12.71 -30.47
C ARG A 28 -9.85 11.57 -30.37
N GLY A 29 -10.31 10.39 -30.78
CA GLY A 29 -9.46 9.24 -31.03
C GLY A 29 -9.49 8.84 -32.50
N GLU A 30 -8.42 8.26 -33.01
CA GLU A 30 -8.30 7.67 -34.33
C GLU A 30 -7.92 6.19 -34.24
N GLY A 31 -8.58 5.34 -34.99
CA GLY A 31 -8.46 3.88 -34.96
C GLY A 31 -9.56 3.21 -34.17
N SER A 32 -9.51 1.88 -34.04
CA SER A 32 -10.45 1.09 -33.25
C SER A 32 -9.90 0.93 -31.85
N LEU A 33 -10.18 1.92 -30.98
CA LEU A 33 -9.71 1.95 -29.60
C LEU A 33 -10.43 0.91 -28.74
N GLN A 34 -9.66 0.00 -28.17
CA GLN A 34 -10.12 -0.94 -27.15
C GLN A 34 -9.39 -0.68 -25.82
N GLU A 35 -10.01 -1.10 -24.72
CA GLU A 35 -9.38 -0.98 -23.41
C GLU A 35 -8.10 -1.80 -23.34
N GLY A 36 -7.00 -1.17 -22.89
CA GLY A 36 -5.68 -1.79 -22.84
C GLY A 36 -4.81 -1.54 -24.07
N ASP A 37 -5.36 -1.02 -25.16
CA ASP A 37 -4.57 -0.74 -26.36
C ASP A 37 -3.45 0.27 -26.10
N LEU A 38 -2.30 0.05 -26.74
CA LEU A 38 -1.26 1.06 -26.86
C LEU A 38 -1.71 2.19 -27.78
N VAL A 39 -1.62 3.41 -27.28
CA VAL A 39 -1.99 4.64 -27.99
C VAL A 39 -0.86 5.65 -27.96
N LYS A 40 -0.64 6.33 -29.10
CA LYS A 40 0.16 7.56 -29.14
C LYS A 40 -0.74 8.76 -28.87
N VAL A 41 -0.29 9.64 -28.00
CA VAL A 41 -1.03 10.85 -27.62
C VAL A 41 -0.38 12.06 -28.29
N TYR A 42 -1.22 12.92 -28.83
CA TYR A 42 -0.83 14.12 -29.55
C TYR A 42 -1.56 15.34 -28.98
N SER A 43 -0.94 16.52 -29.10
CA SER A 43 -1.60 17.80 -28.90
C SER A 43 -2.67 18.05 -29.98
N HIS A 44 -3.49 19.09 -29.81
CA HIS A 44 -4.40 19.56 -30.85
C HIS A 44 -3.67 19.85 -32.17
N ASP A 45 -2.47 20.42 -32.09
CA ASP A 45 -1.61 20.76 -33.23
C ASP A 45 -0.76 19.59 -33.75
N GLN A 46 -1.13 18.36 -33.40
CA GLN A 46 -0.51 17.11 -33.85
C GLN A 46 0.95 16.90 -33.44
N HIS A 47 1.45 17.57 -32.40
CA HIS A 47 2.74 17.27 -31.82
C HIS A 47 2.62 16.03 -30.90
N TYR A 48 3.57 15.10 -31.02
CA TYR A 48 3.66 13.94 -30.15
C TYR A 48 3.89 14.38 -28.69
N LEU A 49 3.19 13.74 -27.76
CA LEU A 49 3.27 14.05 -26.32
C LEU A 49 3.70 12.84 -25.49
N ALA A 50 3.16 11.66 -25.78
CA ALA A 50 3.37 10.47 -24.95
C ALA A 50 2.88 9.20 -25.66
N THR A 51 3.30 8.04 -25.12
CA THR A 51 2.71 6.73 -25.43
C THR A 51 2.21 6.09 -24.13
N GLY A 52 1.04 5.44 -24.15
CA GLY A 52 0.45 4.80 -22.98
C GLY A 52 -0.64 3.81 -23.31
N HIS A 53 -1.24 3.23 -22.27
CA HIS A 53 -2.38 2.34 -22.39
C HIS A 53 -3.70 3.13 -22.32
N CYS A 54 -4.58 2.88 -23.28
CA CYS A 54 -5.96 3.38 -23.26
C CYS A 54 -6.78 2.67 -22.18
N GLN A 55 -7.67 3.41 -21.51
CA GLN A 55 -8.53 2.87 -20.46
C GLN A 55 -9.94 3.48 -20.56
N ILE A 56 -10.96 2.70 -20.26
CA ILE A 56 -12.34 3.15 -20.17
C ILE A 56 -12.60 3.67 -18.76
N GLY A 57 -12.85 4.98 -18.62
CA GLY A 57 -13.13 5.59 -17.32
C GLY A 57 -12.70 7.05 -17.22
N SER A 58 -12.57 7.55 -16.00
CA SER A 58 -12.10 8.92 -15.75
C SER A 58 -10.64 9.11 -16.15
N ILE A 59 -9.79 8.13 -15.88
CA ILE A 59 -8.41 8.06 -16.38
C ILE A 59 -8.50 7.36 -17.73
N ALA A 60 -8.27 8.10 -18.82
CA ALA A 60 -8.44 7.56 -20.17
C ALA A 60 -7.13 7.06 -20.79
N VAL A 61 -5.97 7.57 -20.35
CA VAL A 61 -4.67 7.03 -20.72
C VAL A 61 -3.75 7.01 -19.50
N ARG A 62 -3.09 5.86 -19.30
CA ARG A 62 -1.95 5.74 -18.39
C ARG A 62 -0.67 5.79 -19.21
N ILE A 63 0.10 6.87 -19.03
CA ILE A 63 1.31 7.12 -19.81
C ILE A 63 2.42 6.17 -19.35
N LEU A 64 3.03 5.47 -20.30
CA LEU A 64 4.19 4.62 -20.10
C LEU A 64 5.49 5.39 -20.33
N THR A 65 5.51 6.25 -21.36
CA THR A 65 6.67 7.06 -21.71
C THR A 65 6.26 8.40 -22.34
N PHE A 66 7.07 9.42 -22.11
CA PHE A 66 6.95 10.74 -22.75
C PHE A 66 7.90 10.84 -23.96
N GLU A 67 8.78 9.85 -24.14
CA GLU A 67 9.69 9.76 -25.28
C GLU A 67 9.04 8.95 -26.41
N GLU A 68 9.40 9.25 -27.67
CA GLU A 68 8.95 8.47 -28.80
C GLU A 68 9.82 7.21 -28.95
N GLU A 69 9.51 6.19 -28.17
CA GLU A 69 10.18 4.90 -28.15
C GLU A 69 9.20 3.75 -28.39
N GLU A 70 9.70 2.59 -28.77
CA GLU A 70 8.90 1.39 -28.98
C GLU A 70 8.62 0.70 -27.63
N ILE A 71 7.36 0.37 -27.39
CA ILE A 71 6.94 -0.40 -26.21
C ILE A 71 7.02 -1.90 -26.56
N ASN A 72 8.20 -2.44 -26.43
CA ASN A 72 8.51 -3.85 -26.68
C ASN A 72 9.05 -4.54 -25.39
N TYR A 73 9.52 -5.77 -25.50
CA TYR A 73 10.06 -6.51 -24.35
C TYR A 73 11.22 -5.77 -23.65
N ASP A 74 12.12 -5.16 -24.40
CA ASP A 74 13.29 -4.45 -23.82
C ASP A 74 12.85 -3.21 -23.02
N PHE A 75 11.77 -2.54 -23.42
CA PHE A 75 11.16 -1.47 -22.64
C PHE A 75 10.73 -1.97 -21.25
N TRP A 76 9.98 -3.07 -21.18
CA TRP A 76 9.52 -3.64 -19.92
C TRP A 76 10.68 -4.08 -19.04
N LYS A 77 11.64 -4.81 -19.62
CA LYS A 77 12.84 -5.26 -18.93
C LYS A 77 13.63 -4.09 -18.33
N LYS A 78 13.86 -3.02 -19.10
CA LYS A 78 14.55 -1.81 -18.65
C LYS A 78 13.85 -1.16 -17.45
N ARG A 79 12.52 -1.02 -17.48
CA ARG A 79 11.73 -0.42 -16.39
C ARG A 79 11.75 -1.28 -15.12
N ILE A 80 11.57 -2.58 -15.26
CA ILE A 80 11.60 -3.51 -14.13
C ILE A 80 13.00 -3.58 -13.51
N LEU A 81 14.05 -3.60 -14.35
CA LEU A 81 15.42 -3.54 -13.87
C LEU A 81 15.71 -2.27 -13.06
N ALA A 82 15.23 -1.11 -13.52
CA ALA A 82 15.39 0.15 -12.79
C ALA A 82 14.68 0.11 -11.42
N ALA A 83 13.48 -0.45 -11.34
CA ALA A 83 12.77 -0.65 -10.09
C ALA A 83 13.53 -1.57 -9.13
N TRP A 84 14.08 -2.68 -9.63
CA TRP A 84 14.89 -3.60 -8.83
C TRP A 84 16.19 -2.95 -8.34
N GLN A 85 16.89 -2.21 -9.20
CA GLN A 85 18.11 -1.47 -8.84
C GLN A 85 17.84 -0.42 -7.75
N LEU A 86 16.68 0.24 -7.77
CA LEU A 86 16.28 1.12 -6.68
C LEU A 86 16.19 0.34 -5.37
N ARG A 87 15.55 -0.86 -5.33
CA ARG A 87 15.48 -1.68 -4.12
C ARG A 87 16.84 -2.18 -3.66
N GLN A 88 17.76 -2.45 -4.60
CA GLN A 88 19.17 -2.75 -4.25
C GLN A 88 19.84 -1.56 -3.57
N SER A 89 19.72 -0.36 -4.12
CA SER A 89 20.31 0.86 -3.54
C SER A 89 19.74 1.19 -2.16
N LEU A 90 18.51 0.77 -1.87
CA LEU A 90 17.87 0.87 -0.55
C LEU A 90 18.31 -0.26 0.41
N GLY A 91 19.15 -1.20 -0.01
CA GLY A 91 19.63 -2.31 0.82
C GLY A 91 18.55 -3.38 1.12
N LEU A 92 17.49 -3.47 0.33
CA LEU A 92 16.36 -4.37 0.59
C LEU A 92 16.52 -5.76 -0.03
N THR A 93 17.28 -5.89 -1.13
CA THR A 93 17.34 -7.13 -1.91
C THR A 93 18.35 -8.15 -1.41
N GLN A 94 19.31 -7.77 -0.58
CA GLN A 94 20.40 -8.61 -0.07
C GLN A 94 20.59 -8.47 1.44
N SER A 95 19.54 -8.15 2.16
CA SER A 95 19.60 -8.01 3.61
C SER A 95 19.42 -9.36 4.29
N PRO A 96 20.31 -9.76 5.22
CA PRO A 96 20.15 -11.03 5.95
C PRO A 96 18.97 -11.01 6.93
N SER A 97 18.45 -9.82 7.25
CA SER A 97 17.34 -9.63 8.17
C SER A 97 16.04 -9.20 7.46
N ASN A 98 16.05 -9.03 6.13
CA ASN A 98 14.88 -8.58 5.38
C ASN A 98 14.84 -9.24 4.00
N ASN A 99 13.78 -9.98 3.72
CA ASN A 99 13.49 -10.57 2.41
C ASN A 99 12.05 -10.25 1.96
N VAL A 100 11.50 -9.14 2.46
CA VAL A 100 10.16 -8.64 2.13
C VAL A 100 10.24 -7.19 1.73
N TYR A 101 9.81 -6.87 0.49
CA TYR A 101 9.76 -5.49 0.00
C TYR A 101 8.81 -5.37 -1.19
N ARG A 102 8.30 -4.16 -1.42
CA ARG A 102 7.62 -3.83 -2.67
C ARG A 102 8.63 -3.64 -3.78
N LEU A 103 8.62 -4.54 -4.76
CA LEU A 103 9.52 -4.51 -5.91
C LEU A 103 9.08 -3.47 -6.93
N ILE A 104 7.78 -3.36 -7.20
CA ILE A 104 7.21 -2.39 -8.16
C ILE A 104 6.00 -1.71 -7.51
N HIS A 105 6.00 -0.37 -7.54
CA HIS A 105 4.95 0.48 -6.99
C HIS A 105 4.33 1.41 -8.04
N GLY A 106 3.71 0.84 -9.04
CA GLY A 106 2.90 1.56 -10.03
C GLY A 106 3.59 2.77 -10.66
N GLU A 107 2.90 3.90 -10.60
CA GLU A 107 3.35 5.18 -11.14
C GLU A 107 4.64 5.69 -10.49
N GLY A 108 4.94 5.26 -9.26
CA GLY A 108 6.18 5.59 -8.57
C GLY A 108 7.43 4.97 -9.22
N ASP A 109 7.27 3.81 -9.86
CA ASP A 109 8.33 3.13 -10.62
C ASP A 109 8.15 3.29 -12.15
N HIS A 110 7.32 4.23 -12.60
CA HIS A 110 7.01 4.44 -14.01
C HIS A 110 6.43 3.20 -14.72
N LEU A 111 5.70 2.37 -13.97
CA LEU A 111 4.97 1.18 -14.42
C LEU A 111 3.50 1.31 -13.97
N PRO A 112 2.73 2.27 -14.50
CA PRO A 112 1.44 2.67 -14.00
C PRO A 112 0.43 1.51 -13.99
N GLY A 113 -0.11 1.24 -12.80
CA GLY A 113 -1.06 0.14 -12.61
C GLY A 113 -0.44 -1.25 -12.43
N LEU A 114 0.88 -1.35 -12.17
CA LEU A 114 1.55 -2.60 -11.81
C LEU A 114 2.05 -2.53 -10.36
N VAL A 115 1.68 -3.50 -9.56
CA VAL A 115 2.18 -3.70 -8.21
C VAL A 115 2.82 -5.08 -8.12
N VAL A 116 4.05 -5.15 -7.58
CA VAL A 116 4.73 -6.41 -7.31
C VAL A 116 5.33 -6.36 -5.93
N ASP A 117 4.89 -7.27 -5.05
CA ASP A 117 5.48 -7.49 -3.74
C ASP A 117 6.32 -8.77 -3.75
N TYR A 118 7.52 -8.69 -3.19
CA TYR A 118 8.43 -9.81 -3.05
C TYR A 118 8.44 -10.33 -1.61
N TYR A 119 8.22 -11.64 -1.46
CA TYR A 119 8.16 -12.36 -0.19
C TYR A 119 9.06 -13.59 -0.25
N ALA A 120 10.31 -13.49 0.22
CA ALA A 120 11.22 -14.63 0.39
C ALA A 120 11.31 -15.60 -0.82
N GLY A 121 11.36 -15.08 -2.03
CA GLY A 121 11.41 -15.88 -3.28
C GLY A 121 10.10 -15.94 -4.04
N VAL A 122 9.01 -15.40 -3.51
CA VAL A 122 7.72 -15.31 -4.20
C VAL A 122 7.42 -13.87 -4.61
N ALA A 123 7.22 -13.63 -5.91
CA ALA A 123 6.70 -12.36 -6.41
C ALA A 123 5.17 -12.44 -6.55
N VAL A 124 4.45 -11.64 -5.79
CA VAL A 124 2.98 -11.51 -5.88
C VAL A 124 2.65 -10.29 -6.70
N ILE A 125 2.00 -10.49 -7.85
CA ILE A 125 1.68 -9.44 -8.82
C ILE A 125 0.21 -9.06 -8.70
N GLN A 126 -0.06 -7.75 -8.79
CA GLN A 126 -1.41 -7.22 -9.01
C GLN A 126 -1.38 -6.25 -10.18
N PHE A 127 -2.22 -6.53 -11.17
CA PHE A 127 -2.49 -5.63 -12.28
C PHE A 127 -3.73 -4.79 -11.96
N HIS A 128 -3.62 -3.49 -12.08
CA HIS A 128 -4.68 -2.51 -11.80
C HIS A 128 -5.21 -1.82 -13.09
N SER A 129 -4.71 -2.23 -14.26
CA SER A 129 -5.19 -1.79 -15.56
C SER A 129 -5.12 -2.91 -16.58
N VAL A 130 -6.04 -2.88 -17.56
CA VAL A 130 -6.11 -3.90 -18.62
C VAL A 130 -4.84 -3.92 -19.45
N GLY A 131 -4.32 -2.75 -19.83
CA GLY A 131 -3.09 -2.68 -20.63
C GLY A 131 -1.90 -3.34 -19.94
N MET A 132 -1.74 -3.13 -18.61
CA MET A 132 -0.70 -3.82 -17.84
C MET A 132 -0.94 -5.33 -17.76
N TYR A 133 -2.21 -5.75 -17.63
CA TYR A 133 -2.55 -7.17 -17.58
C TYR A 133 -2.25 -7.90 -18.90
N LEU A 134 -2.46 -7.23 -20.04
CA LEU A 134 -2.11 -7.78 -21.35
C LEU A 134 -0.61 -8.00 -21.54
N GLU A 135 0.23 -7.25 -20.80
CA GLU A 135 1.69 -7.37 -20.82
C GLU A 135 2.24 -8.40 -19.81
N LYS A 136 1.37 -9.18 -19.16
CA LYS A 136 1.78 -10.08 -18.07
C LYS A 136 2.86 -11.09 -18.47
N GLU A 137 2.89 -11.57 -19.71
CA GLU A 137 3.91 -12.50 -20.19
C GLU A 137 5.28 -11.83 -20.30
N ASN A 138 5.34 -10.61 -20.86
CA ASN A 138 6.56 -9.81 -20.94
C ASN A 138 7.08 -9.44 -19.54
N ILE A 139 6.18 -9.06 -18.64
CA ILE A 139 6.50 -8.70 -17.24
C ILE A 139 7.03 -9.94 -16.48
N THR A 140 6.35 -11.09 -16.60
CA THR A 140 6.77 -12.35 -15.99
C THR A 140 8.15 -12.76 -16.46
N ARG A 141 8.39 -12.73 -17.76
CA ARG A 141 9.69 -13.05 -18.37
C ARG A 141 10.79 -12.10 -17.87
N ALA A 142 10.53 -10.81 -17.81
CA ALA A 142 11.50 -9.82 -17.33
C ALA A 142 11.85 -10.03 -15.85
N LEU A 143 10.86 -10.35 -15.00
CA LEU A 143 11.10 -10.68 -13.59
C LEU A 143 11.98 -11.92 -13.44
N LEU A 144 11.73 -12.96 -14.22
CA LEU A 144 12.56 -14.18 -14.22
C LEU A 144 14.01 -13.91 -14.67
N GLU A 145 14.20 -13.11 -15.71
CA GLU A 145 15.54 -12.78 -16.20
C GLU A 145 16.32 -11.88 -15.22
N ILE A 146 15.64 -10.97 -14.49
CA ILE A 146 16.30 -10.02 -13.59
C ILE A 146 16.58 -10.64 -12.23
N LEU A 147 15.64 -11.38 -11.65
CA LEU A 147 15.79 -11.94 -10.31
C LEU A 147 16.43 -13.34 -10.34
N GLY A 148 16.31 -14.11 -11.43
CA GLY A 148 16.93 -15.42 -11.60
C GLY A 148 16.60 -16.37 -10.44
N ASP A 149 17.62 -16.96 -9.85
CA ASP A 149 17.52 -17.93 -8.73
C ASP A 149 16.91 -17.34 -7.44
N GLN A 150 16.73 -16.01 -7.35
CA GLN A 150 16.03 -15.39 -6.23
C GLN A 150 14.51 -15.62 -6.31
N LEU A 151 13.97 -16.05 -7.46
CA LEU A 151 12.56 -16.34 -7.65
C LEU A 151 12.27 -17.85 -7.64
N THR A 152 11.44 -18.26 -6.68
CA THR A 152 10.87 -19.62 -6.62
C THR A 152 9.51 -19.67 -7.32
N ALA A 153 8.72 -18.60 -7.21
CA ALA A 153 7.39 -18.54 -7.80
C ALA A 153 6.96 -17.10 -8.12
N ILE A 154 6.06 -16.99 -9.10
CA ILE A 154 5.32 -15.75 -9.42
C ILE A 154 3.84 -16.06 -9.35
N TYR A 155 3.09 -15.32 -8.53
CA TYR A 155 1.66 -15.47 -8.33
C TYR A 155 0.89 -14.22 -8.78
N ASP A 156 -0.03 -14.39 -9.72
CA ASP A 156 -0.98 -13.33 -10.14
C ASP A 156 -2.17 -13.31 -9.18
N LYS A 157 -2.38 -12.15 -8.54
CA LYS A 157 -3.49 -11.91 -7.62
C LYS A 157 -4.34 -10.73 -8.10
N SER A 158 -4.75 -10.76 -9.36
CA SER A 158 -5.40 -9.62 -10.04
C SER A 158 -6.91 -9.75 -10.18
N GLU A 159 -7.52 -10.87 -9.78
CA GLU A 159 -8.96 -11.13 -9.92
C GLU A 159 -9.83 -9.99 -9.37
N SER A 160 -9.43 -9.37 -8.26
CA SER A 160 -10.19 -8.29 -7.62
C SER A 160 -9.66 -6.87 -7.92
N THR A 161 -8.61 -6.72 -8.74
CA THR A 161 -7.92 -5.44 -8.93
C THR A 161 -8.12 -4.81 -10.30
N LEU A 162 -8.50 -5.60 -11.32
CA LEU A 162 -8.86 -5.05 -12.62
C LEU A 162 -10.19 -4.31 -12.55
N PRO A 163 -10.39 -3.26 -13.36
CA PRO A 163 -11.68 -2.59 -13.47
C PRO A 163 -12.77 -3.58 -13.90
N TYR A 164 -13.90 -3.61 -13.19
CA TYR A 164 -14.97 -4.55 -13.46
C TYR A 164 -15.61 -4.39 -14.87
N LYS A 165 -15.40 -3.25 -15.52
CA LYS A 165 -15.86 -2.97 -16.90
C LYS A 165 -14.93 -3.54 -17.97
N ALA A 166 -13.78 -4.08 -17.59
CA ALA A 166 -12.93 -4.79 -18.52
C ALA A 166 -13.64 -6.07 -18.97
N ALA A 167 -13.68 -6.32 -20.28
CA ALA A 167 -14.22 -7.57 -20.83
C ALA A 167 -13.23 -8.75 -20.64
N ILE A 168 -12.50 -8.76 -19.51
CA ILE A 168 -11.49 -9.76 -19.15
C ILE A 168 -11.85 -10.26 -17.75
N GLU A 169 -11.92 -11.58 -17.61
CA GLU A 169 -12.11 -12.26 -16.34
C GLU A 169 -10.75 -12.78 -15.83
N PRO A 170 -10.00 -12.00 -15.05
CA PRO A 170 -8.73 -12.45 -14.50
C PRO A 170 -8.98 -13.54 -13.47
N GLN A 171 -8.12 -14.54 -13.45
CA GLN A 171 -8.11 -15.58 -12.43
C GLN A 171 -6.78 -15.49 -11.67
N ASN A 172 -6.86 -15.61 -10.34
CA ASN A 172 -5.67 -15.73 -9.53
C ASN A 172 -4.97 -17.07 -9.82
N GLY A 173 -3.64 -17.06 -9.87
CA GLY A 173 -2.88 -18.28 -10.13
C GLY A 173 -1.38 -18.07 -10.26
N TYR A 174 -0.64 -19.18 -10.26
CA TYR A 174 0.80 -19.13 -10.49
C TYR A 174 1.11 -18.92 -11.99
N LEU A 175 1.92 -17.92 -12.28
CA LEU A 175 2.50 -17.67 -13.59
C LEU A 175 3.83 -18.42 -13.78
N TYR A 176 4.51 -18.71 -12.68
CA TYR A 176 5.75 -19.47 -12.64
C TYR A 176 5.91 -20.19 -11.31
N GLY A 177 6.46 -21.40 -11.35
CA GLY A 177 6.77 -22.19 -10.16
C GLY A 177 5.57 -22.48 -9.28
N LYS A 178 5.82 -22.91 -8.05
CA LYS A 178 4.85 -23.05 -6.96
C LYS A 178 5.55 -22.83 -5.64
N ALA A 179 4.82 -22.29 -4.67
CA ALA A 179 5.30 -22.08 -3.32
C ALA A 179 4.19 -22.44 -2.34
N GLU A 180 4.46 -23.30 -1.36
CA GLU A 180 3.42 -23.74 -0.41
C GLU A 180 3.45 -22.93 0.88
N HIS A 181 4.64 -22.69 1.45
CA HIS A 181 4.80 -21.89 2.67
C HIS A 181 6.17 -21.24 2.69
N PHE A 182 6.23 -19.92 2.92
CA PHE A 182 7.48 -19.23 3.17
C PHE A 182 7.39 -18.37 4.42
N ILE A 183 8.40 -18.47 5.26
CA ILE A 183 8.62 -17.55 6.34
C ILE A 183 9.33 -16.33 5.77
N ALA A 184 8.62 -15.24 5.69
CA ALA A 184 9.17 -13.95 5.31
C ALA A 184 9.87 -13.30 6.50
N LEU A 185 10.94 -12.55 6.23
CA LEU A 185 11.70 -11.80 7.23
C LEU A 185 11.53 -10.29 6.99
N GLU A 186 11.12 -9.58 8.03
CA GLU A 186 11.13 -8.13 8.05
C GLU A 186 11.90 -7.65 9.29
N ASN A 187 13.04 -7.01 9.08
CA ASN A 187 13.93 -6.55 10.15
C ASN A 187 14.24 -7.65 11.19
N GLY A 188 14.43 -8.88 10.75
CA GLY A 188 14.72 -10.05 11.59
C GLY A 188 13.51 -10.71 12.25
N LEU A 189 12.32 -10.15 12.14
CA LEU A 189 11.07 -10.79 12.57
C LEU A 189 10.50 -11.68 11.47
N LYS A 190 9.96 -12.82 11.85
CA LYS A 190 9.41 -13.84 10.96
C LYS A 190 7.90 -13.65 10.79
N PHE A 191 7.42 -13.81 9.56
CA PHE A 191 6.00 -13.70 9.22
C PHE A 191 5.57 -14.86 8.34
N ASN A 192 4.45 -15.47 8.67
CA ASN A 192 3.67 -16.26 7.73
C ASN A 192 2.87 -15.29 6.86
N VAL A 193 3.18 -15.25 5.57
CA VAL A 193 2.47 -14.40 4.60
C VAL A 193 1.49 -15.25 3.81
N ASP A 194 0.21 -14.91 3.88
CA ASP A 194 -0.85 -15.57 3.11
C ASP A 194 -1.17 -14.75 1.86
N TRP A 195 -0.45 -15.01 0.76
CA TRP A 195 -0.75 -14.33 -0.52
C TRP A 195 -1.93 -14.95 -1.27
N LEU A 196 -2.36 -16.16 -0.94
CA LEU A 196 -3.47 -16.82 -1.62
C LEU A 196 -4.81 -16.20 -1.23
N GLU A 197 -5.10 -16.16 0.07
CA GLU A 197 -6.39 -15.72 0.59
C GLU A 197 -6.31 -14.43 1.44
N GLY A 198 -5.10 -14.01 1.83
CA GLY A 198 -4.89 -12.78 2.61
C GLY A 198 -5.27 -11.52 1.84
N GLN A 199 -5.43 -10.41 2.55
CA GLN A 199 -5.75 -9.12 1.95
C GLN A 199 -4.61 -8.61 1.06
N LYS A 200 -4.96 -7.89 -0.02
CA LYS A 200 -3.99 -7.35 -0.98
C LYS A 200 -3.07 -8.46 -1.49
N THR A 201 -1.76 -8.26 -1.35
CA THR A 201 -0.72 -9.22 -1.70
C THR A 201 -0.39 -10.20 -0.56
N GLY A 202 -1.02 -10.06 0.60
CA GLY A 202 -0.85 -10.95 1.77
C GLY A 202 -0.29 -10.28 3.02
N PHE A 203 0.44 -9.16 2.88
CA PHE A 203 1.02 -8.41 3.99
C PHE A 203 1.08 -6.90 3.70
N PHE A 204 1.10 -6.06 4.72
CA PHE A 204 1.19 -4.60 4.60
C PHE A 204 2.64 -4.13 4.78
N ILE A 205 3.43 -4.24 3.72
CA ILE A 205 4.85 -3.87 3.69
C ILE A 205 5.04 -2.35 3.91
N ASP A 206 4.06 -1.55 3.50
CA ASP A 206 4.05 -0.10 3.60
C ASP A 206 4.14 0.45 5.03
N GLN A 207 3.90 -0.39 6.04
CA GLN A 207 4.02 -0.04 7.45
C GLN A 207 5.37 -0.41 8.09
N ARG A 208 6.35 -0.97 7.35
CA ARG A 208 7.63 -1.47 7.88
C ARG A 208 8.37 -0.43 8.73
N GLU A 209 8.56 0.78 8.22
CA GLU A 209 9.29 1.83 8.93
C GLU A 209 8.50 2.35 10.16
N ASN A 210 7.18 2.38 10.03
CA ASN A 210 6.29 2.79 11.12
C ASN A 210 6.28 1.75 12.25
N ARG A 211 6.37 0.45 11.92
CA ARG A 211 6.57 -0.63 12.90
C ARG A 211 7.91 -0.52 13.62
N SER A 212 8.99 -0.24 12.88
CA SER A 212 10.32 -0.02 13.46
C SER A 212 10.37 1.20 14.38
N LEU A 213 9.63 2.26 14.05
CA LEU A 213 9.53 3.42 14.93
C LEU A 213 8.76 3.08 16.21
N LEU A 214 7.64 2.36 16.09
CA LEU A 214 6.83 1.95 17.24
C LEU A 214 7.64 1.13 18.25
N GLU A 215 8.51 0.25 17.80
CA GLU A 215 9.39 -0.55 18.66
C GLU A 215 10.17 0.30 19.66
N LYS A 216 10.65 1.47 19.25
CA LYS A 216 11.39 2.41 20.10
C LYS A 216 10.55 3.00 21.25
N TYR A 217 9.22 2.99 21.12
CA TYR A 217 8.28 3.50 22.11
C TYR A 217 7.71 2.39 23.02
N ALA A 218 7.97 1.11 22.72
CA ALA A 218 7.27 -0.01 23.33
C ALA A 218 7.83 -0.43 24.71
N LYS A 219 9.08 -0.11 25.03
CA LYS A 219 9.74 -0.58 26.24
C LYS A 219 8.93 -0.27 27.51
N ASP A 220 8.66 -1.31 28.31
CA ASP A 220 7.92 -1.26 29.58
C ASP A 220 6.47 -0.75 29.45
N LYS A 221 5.87 -0.78 28.26
CA LYS A 221 4.53 -0.29 27.96
C LYS A 221 3.50 -1.41 27.88
N SER A 222 2.26 -1.10 28.26
CA SER A 222 1.09 -1.87 27.89
C SER A 222 0.61 -1.37 26.51
N VAL A 223 0.61 -2.24 25.50
CA VAL A 223 0.38 -1.89 24.09
C VAL A 223 -0.95 -2.47 23.61
N LEU A 224 -1.72 -1.66 22.89
CA LEU A 224 -2.93 -2.07 22.18
C LEU A 224 -2.78 -1.87 20.68
N ASN A 225 -2.82 -2.93 19.91
CA ASN A 225 -2.80 -2.90 18.45
C ASN A 225 -4.21 -3.17 17.92
N MET A 226 -4.92 -2.11 17.51
CA MET A 226 -6.25 -2.18 16.92
C MET A 226 -6.14 -2.35 15.40
N PHE A 227 -7.06 -3.13 14.82
CA PHE A 227 -7.03 -3.50 13.39
C PHE A 227 -5.72 -4.22 13.05
N CYS A 228 -5.34 -5.16 13.91
CA CYS A 228 -3.98 -5.71 13.91
C CYS A 228 -3.66 -6.57 12.68
N TYR A 229 -4.65 -6.98 11.89
CA TYR A 229 -4.51 -7.93 10.79
C TYR A 229 -3.70 -9.15 11.24
N THR A 230 -2.52 -9.41 10.69
CA THR A 230 -1.65 -10.54 11.08
C THR A 230 -0.64 -10.20 12.19
N GLY A 231 -0.84 -9.08 12.90
CA GLY A 231 -0.09 -8.74 14.12
C GLY A 231 1.22 -7.98 13.91
N GLY A 232 1.47 -7.41 12.74
CA GLY A 232 2.75 -6.79 12.41
C GLY A 232 3.28 -5.82 13.47
N PHE A 233 2.50 -4.84 13.92
CA PHE A 233 2.90 -3.91 14.98
C PHE A 233 3.12 -4.59 16.34
N SER A 234 2.36 -5.66 16.63
CA SER A 234 2.45 -6.38 17.91
C SER A 234 3.81 -7.04 18.09
N PHE A 235 4.40 -7.62 17.03
CA PHE A 235 5.70 -8.29 17.13
C PHE A 235 6.83 -7.30 17.37
N TYR A 236 6.77 -6.13 16.73
CA TYR A 236 7.71 -5.06 16.99
C TYR A 236 7.58 -4.52 18.42
N ALA A 237 6.36 -4.41 18.94
CA ALA A 237 6.14 -4.03 20.34
C ALA A 237 6.71 -5.07 21.30
N MET A 238 6.53 -6.38 21.03
CA MET A 238 7.10 -7.45 21.86
C MET A 238 8.62 -7.45 21.83
N ARG A 239 9.25 -7.31 20.66
CA ARG A 239 10.70 -7.18 20.53
C ARG A 239 11.23 -5.90 21.20
N GLY A 240 10.46 -4.82 21.17
CA GLY A 240 10.71 -3.57 21.88
C GLY A 240 10.49 -3.65 23.40
N HIS A 241 10.38 -4.88 23.97
CA HIS A 241 10.22 -5.14 25.41
C HIS A 241 8.94 -4.54 26.02
N ALA A 242 7.82 -4.53 25.28
CA ALA A 242 6.53 -4.23 25.88
C ALA A 242 6.19 -5.20 27.04
N LYS A 243 5.50 -4.71 28.08
CA LYS A 243 5.04 -5.55 29.21
C LYS A 243 3.89 -6.46 28.81
N ILE A 244 2.94 -5.91 28.09
CA ILE A 244 1.74 -6.59 27.59
C ILE A 244 1.45 -6.05 26.20
N VAL A 245 1.04 -6.94 25.30
CA VAL A 245 0.62 -6.59 23.94
C VAL A 245 -0.72 -7.25 23.65
N HIS A 246 -1.73 -6.46 23.42
CA HIS A 246 -3.05 -6.93 22.98
C HIS A 246 -3.25 -6.59 21.51
N SER A 247 -3.64 -7.60 20.73
CA SER A 247 -3.99 -7.49 19.31
C SER A 247 -5.48 -7.66 19.13
N VAL A 248 -6.13 -6.75 18.40
CA VAL A 248 -7.58 -6.78 18.18
C VAL A 248 -7.87 -6.64 16.69
N ASP A 249 -8.64 -7.56 16.16
CA ASP A 249 -9.18 -7.51 14.79
C ASP A 249 -10.56 -8.19 14.77
N ILE A 250 -11.43 -7.78 13.87
CA ILE A 250 -12.75 -8.43 13.71
C ILE A 250 -12.64 -9.80 13.03
N SER A 251 -11.58 -10.03 12.25
CA SER A 251 -11.34 -11.27 11.51
C SER A 251 -10.73 -12.34 12.41
N ALA A 252 -11.49 -13.39 12.70
CA ALA A 252 -10.98 -14.56 13.44
C ALA A 252 -9.77 -15.20 12.75
N ARG A 253 -9.71 -15.22 11.39
CA ARG A 253 -8.56 -15.71 10.63
C ARG A 253 -7.32 -14.83 10.85
N ALA A 254 -7.47 -13.51 10.84
CA ALA A 254 -6.35 -12.59 11.10
C ALA A 254 -5.81 -12.80 12.53
N ILE A 255 -6.68 -13.00 13.50
CA ILE A 255 -6.29 -13.31 14.89
C ILE A 255 -5.56 -14.64 15.00
N GLU A 256 -6.00 -15.67 14.29
CA GLU A 256 -5.30 -16.97 14.26
C GLU A 256 -3.89 -16.83 13.66
N LEU A 257 -3.75 -16.13 12.53
CA LEU A 257 -2.44 -15.82 11.92
C LEU A 257 -1.58 -14.98 12.87
N THR A 258 -2.17 -14.03 13.60
CA THR A 258 -1.44 -13.25 14.61
C THR A 258 -0.85 -14.15 15.70
N LYS A 259 -1.62 -15.10 16.23
CA LYS A 259 -1.13 -16.06 17.24
C LYS A 259 -0.02 -16.95 16.72
N GLN A 260 -0.17 -17.47 15.49
CA GLN A 260 0.87 -18.27 14.82
C GLN A 260 2.16 -17.48 14.63
N ASN A 261 2.08 -16.23 14.21
CA ASN A 261 3.22 -15.35 14.02
C ASN A 261 3.88 -14.96 15.35
N VAL A 262 3.11 -14.78 16.42
CA VAL A 262 3.67 -14.58 17.77
C VAL A 262 4.45 -15.81 18.22
N GLU A 263 3.86 -17.01 18.11
CA GLU A 263 4.53 -18.26 18.48
C GLU A 263 5.80 -18.49 17.66
N LEU A 264 5.82 -18.10 16.39
CA LEU A 264 6.99 -18.21 15.51
C LEU A 264 8.17 -17.34 15.96
N ASN A 265 7.91 -16.18 16.59
CA ASN A 265 8.94 -15.23 17.03
C ASN A 265 9.22 -15.30 18.53
N PHE A 266 8.20 -15.61 19.34
CA PHE A 266 8.23 -15.55 20.80
C PHE A 266 7.51 -16.77 21.38
N PRO A 267 8.04 -17.99 21.21
CA PRO A 267 7.36 -19.21 21.61
C PRO A 267 7.08 -19.23 23.12
N GLY A 268 5.81 -19.48 23.47
CA GLY A 268 5.35 -19.55 24.84
C GLY A 268 5.38 -18.23 25.62
N ASP A 269 5.55 -17.08 24.98
CA ASP A 269 5.61 -15.78 25.66
C ASP A 269 4.21 -15.32 26.13
N PRO A 270 3.97 -15.19 27.44
CA PRO A 270 2.64 -14.88 27.98
C PRO A 270 2.24 -13.41 27.84
N ARG A 271 3.12 -12.54 27.32
CA ARG A 271 2.85 -11.10 27.20
C ARG A 271 1.83 -10.76 26.14
N HIS A 272 1.48 -11.68 25.24
CA HIS A 272 0.59 -11.41 24.11
C HIS A 272 -0.77 -12.08 24.28
N GLU A 273 -1.83 -11.31 24.04
CA GLU A 273 -3.19 -11.81 23.86
C GLU A 273 -3.81 -11.24 22.58
N ALA A 274 -4.65 -12.03 21.90
CA ALA A 274 -5.31 -11.63 20.65
C ALA A 274 -6.82 -11.92 20.70
N PHE A 275 -7.61 -10.93 20.27
CA PHE A 275 -9.05 -10.88 20.39
C PHE A 275 -9.72 -10.69 19.03
N ALA A 276 -10.62 -11.62 18.67
CA ALA A 276 -11.50 -11.47 17.52
C ALA A 276 -12.74 -10.67 17.93
N GLU A 277 -12.64 -9.33 17.91
CA GLU A 277 -13.68 -8.45 18.43
C GLU A 277 -13.79 -7.15 17.61
N GLU A 278 -14.98 -6.55 17.59
CA GLU A 278 -15.23 -5.26 16.95
C GLU A 278 -14.50 -4.15 17.71
N ALA A 279 -13.87 -3.22 16.96
CA ALA A 279 -12.96 -2.24 17.52
C ALA A 279 -13.59 -1.33 18.59
N PHE A 280 -14.75 -0.76 18.33
CA PHE A 280 -15.37 0.15 19.30
C PHE A 280 -15.86 -0.56 20.56
N LYS A 281 -16.35 -1.79 20.40
CA LYS A 281 -16.78 -2.63 21.54
C LYS A 281 -15.59 -2.94 22.46
N PHE A 282 -14.43 -3.30 21.88
CA PHE A 282 -13.21 -3.52 22.67
C PHE A 282 -12.75 -2.25 23.39
N LEU A 283 -12.76 -1.10 22.68
CA LEU A 283 -12.34 0.19 23.23
C LEU A 283 -13.24 0.70 24.37
N GLU A 284 -14.50 0.26 24.49
CA GLU A 284 -15.37 0.62 25.60
C GLU A 284 -14.82 0.16 26.95
N ASN A 285 -14.14 -1.00 26.98
CA ASN A 285 -13.56 -1.61 28.16
C ASN A 285 -12.06 -1.32 28.36
N ALA A 286 -11.47 -0.41 27.55
CA ALA A 286 -10.03 -0.19 27.48
C ALA A 286 -9.56 1.06 28.25
N TYR A 287 -10.44 1.73 29.02
CA TYR A 287 -10.15 3.01 29.69
C TYR A 287 -8.91 2.92 30.59
N HIS A 288 -7.91 3.76 30.35
CA HIS A 288 -6.64 3.89 31.05
C HIS A 288 -5.87 2.56 31.30
N LYS A 289 -6.03 1.57 30.41
CA LYS A 289 -5.30 0.31 30.47
C LYS A 289 -3.97 0.34 29.71
N TYR A 290 -3.85 1.16 28.67
CA TYR A 290 -2.74 1.14 27.74
C TYR A 290 -1.91 2.43 27.77
N ASP A 291 -0.59 2.25 27.60
CA ASP A 291 0.40 3.32 27.47
C ASP A 291 0.72 3.66 26.02
N LEU A 292 0.46 2.71 25.10
CA LEU A 292 0.70 2.82 23.67
C LEU A 292 -0.45 2.19 22.89
N ILE A 293 -1.07 2.93 21.98
CA ILE A 293 -2.20 2.47 21.16
C ILE A 293 -1.87 2.68 19.69
N ILE A 294 -2.14 1.66 18.86
CA ILE A 294 -2.09 1.72 17.40
C ILE A 294 -3.52 1.73 16.87
N LEU A 295 -3.83 2.69 16.01
CA LEU A 295 -5.10 2.83 15.29
C LEU A 295 -4.80 2.84 13.78
N ASP A 296 -4.81 1.66 13.16
CA ASP A 296 -4.54 1.47 11.73
C ASP A 296 -5.77 0.87 11.02
N PRO A 297 -6.89 1.61 10.97
CA PRO A 297 -8.12 1.10 10.39
C PRO A 297 -8.02 0.94 8.87
N PRO A 298 -8.85 0.08 8.26
CA PRO A 298 -9.01 0.04 6.81
C PRO A 298 -9.47 1.40 6.28
N ALA A 299 -9.23 1.67 4.99
CA ALA A 299 -9.64 2.91 4.36
C ALA A 299 -11.15 3.13 4.50
N PHE A 300 -11.57 4.14 5.27
CA PHE A 300 -12.99 4.48 5.45
C PHE A 300 -13.61 5.14 4.21
N ALA A 301 -12.79 5.66 3.28
CA ALA A 301 -13.25 6.17 1.99
C ALA A 301 -12.31 5.73 0.86
N LYS A 302 -12.91 5.17 -0.19
CA LYS A 302 -12.23 4.88 -1.47
C LYS A 302 -12.52 5.95 -2.54
N HIS A 303 -13.61 6.70 -2.38
CA HIS A 303 -14.08 7.69 -3.35
C HIS A 303 -14.48 8.98 -2.65
N GLN A 304 -14.41 10.10 -3.39
CA GLN A 304 -14.67 11.44 -2.87
C GLN A 304 -16.08 11.62 -2.29
N ASN A 305 -17.08 10.96 -2.86
CA ASN A 305 -18.48 11.05 -2.43
C ASN A 305 -18.74 10.53 -1.00
N VAL A 306 -17.86 9.68 -0.46
CA VAL A 306 -17.95 9.12 0.91
C VAL A 306 -16.94 9.73 1.88
N LEU A 307 -16.21 10.77 1.46
CA LEU A 307 -15.15 11.40 2.26
C LEU A 307 -15.66 11.93 3.60
N ASN A 308 -16.83 12.58 3.62
CA ASN A 308 -17.41 13.12 4.85
C ASN A 308 -17.69 12.03 5.89
N ASN A 309 -18.18 10.88 5.48
CA ASN A 309 -18.38 9.72 6.37
C ASN A 309 -17.05 9.21 6.93
N ALA A 310 -16.01 9.16 6.09
CA ALA A 310 -14.68 8.77 6.53
C ALA A 310 -14.10 9.76 7.56
N ILE A 311 -14.26 11.07 7.36
CA ILE A 311 -13.85 12.09 8.34
C ILE A 311 -14.51 11.82 9.69
N GLN A 312 -15.82 11.55 9.72
CA GLN A 312 -16.52 11.24 10.97
C GLN A 312 -16.02 9.93 11.60
N GLY A 313 -15.76 8.90 10.79
CA GLY A 313 -15.19 7.63 11.27
C GLY A 313 -13.81 7.81 11.92
N TYR A 314 -12.88 8.49 11.24
CA TYR A 314 -11.55 8.80 11.79
C TYR A 314 -11.65 9.69 13.04
N LYS A 315 -12.53 10.71 13.03
CA LYS A 315 -12.75 11.56 14.20
C LYS A 315 -13.24 10.76 15.40
N LYS A 316 -14.26 9.92 15.23
CA LYS A 316 -14.82 9.08 16.30
C LYS A 316 -13.77 8.12 16.88
N LEU A 317 -13.03 7.42 16.00
CA LEU A 317 -12.01 6.47 16.41
C LEU A 317 -10.87 7.14 17.20
N ASN A 318 -10.33 8.22 16.68
CA ASN A 318 -9.22 8.94 17.33
C ASN A 318 -9.65 9.64 18.62
N ARG A 319 -10.85 10.23 18.65
CA ARG A 319 -11.42 10.74 19.89
C ARG A 319 -11.47 9.66 20.96
N LYS A 320 -11.98 8.47 20.66
CA LYS A 320 -12.04 7.36 21.60
C LYS A 320 -10.66 6.92 22.06
N GLY A 321 -9.69 6.78 21.13
CA GLY A 321 -8.29 6.45 21.48
C GLY A 321 -7.67 7.47 22.43
N ILE A 322 -7.87 8.78 22.17
CA ILE A 322 -7.38 9.87 23.03
C ILE A 322 -8.06 9.86 24.40
N GLU A 323 -9.36 9.59 24.47
CA GLU A 323 -10.11 9.52 25.74
C GLU A 323 -9.60 8.39 26.67
N ILE A 324 -9.28 7.22 26.11
CA ILE A 324 -8.98 6.01 26.90
C ILE A 324 -7.51 5.80 27.23
N ILE A 325 -6.59 6.41 26.48
CA ILE A 325 -5.17 6.20 26.74
C ILE A 325 -4.75 6.82 28.10
N LYS A 326 -3.79 6.20 28.76
CA LYS A 326 -3.22 6.75 29.99
C LYS A 326 -2.63 8.15 29.77
N PRO A 327 -2.62 9.02 30.80
CA PRO A 327 -1.86 10.27 30.75
C PRO A 327 -0.38 10.03 30.42
N GLY A 328 0.17 10.80 29.47
CA GLY A 328 1.53 10.63 28.96
C GLY A 328 1.66 9.52 27.90
N GLY A 329 0.55 8.87 27.55
CA GLY A 329 0.54 7.78 26.57
C GLY A 329 0.74 8.22 25.12
N ILE A 330 1.07 7.26 24.26
CA ILE A 330 1.42 7.48 22.84
C ILE A 330 0.40 6.80 21.95
N ILE A 331 -0.08 7.50 20.92
CA ILE A 331 -0.97 6.94 19.90
C ILE A 331 -0.28 7.01 18.54
N PHE A 332 -0.21 5.88 17.85
CA PHE A 332 0.09 5.80 16.43
C PHE A 332 -1.23 5.72 15.69
N THR A 333 -1.57 6.70 14.87
CA THR A 333 -2.84 6.71 14.12
C THR A 333 -2.59 6.90 12.63
N PHE A 334 -3.31 6.14 11.80
CA PHE A 334 -3.09 6.06 10.36
C PHE A 334 -4.36 6.26 9.53
N SER A 335 -4.15 6.62 8.27
CA SER A 335 -5.13 6.54 7.21
C SER A 335 -4.45 6.15 5.89
N CYS A 336 -4.94 5.08 5.25
CA CYS A 336 -4.53 4.65 3.92
C CYS A 336 -5.50 5.10 2.81
N SER A 337 -6.44 6.01 3.11
CA SER A 337 -7.42 6.52 2.15
C SER A 337 -6.80 7.57 1.22
N GLN A 338 -6.77 7.33 -0.10
CA GLN A 338 -6.23 8.29 -1.08
C GLN A 338 -6.96 9.64 -1.07
N VAL A 339 -8.28 9.63 -0.86
CA VAL A 339 -9.09 10.86 -0.87
C VAL A 339 -8.94 11.69 0.43
N MET A 340 -8.34 11.11 1.47
CA MET A 340 -7.98 11.79 2.70
C MET A 340 -6.58 12.39 2.56
N THR A 341 -6.46 13.70 2.34
CA THR A 341 -5.16 14.38 2.28
C THR A 341 -4.47 14.44 3.65
N LYS A 342 -3.16 14.68 3.69
CA LYS A 342 -2.40 14.85 4.94
C LYS A 342 -3.00 15.96 5.82
N ASP A 343 -3.31 17.10 5.22
CA ASP A 343 -3.87 18.24 5.95
C ASP A 343 -5.26 17.93 6.49
N LEU A 344 -6.11 17.29 5.69
CA LEU A 344 -7.45 16.91 6.12
C LEU A 344 -7.42 15.88 7.24
N PHE A 345 -6.50 14.89 7.16
CA PHE A 345 -6.30 13.92 8.24
C PHE A 345 -5.87 14.63 9.53
N ARG A 346 -4.86 15.51 9.46
CA ARG A 346 -4.40 16.30 10.60
C ARG A 346 -5.51 17.16 11.21
N GLN A 347 -6.33 17.84 10.38
CA GLN A 347 -7.50 18.62 10.85
C GLN A 347 -8.55 17.74 11.53
N THR A 348 -8.77 16.53 11.01
CA THR A 348 -9.68 15.55 11.60
C THR A 348 -9.20 15.13 12.99
N ILE A 349 -7.90 14.81 13.13
CA ILE A 349 -7.30 14.44 14.42
C ILE A 349 -7.29 15.62 15.39
N PHE A 350 -7.01 16.85 14.92
CA PHE A 350 -7.13 18.07 15.73
C PHE A 350 -8.54 18.20 16.33
N THR A 351 -9.59 18.02 15.50
CA THR A 351 -10.97 18.09 15.96
C THR A 351 -11.30 16.98 16.98
N ALA A 352 -10.78 15.76 16.75
CA ALA A 352 -10.93 14.67 17.69
C ALA A 352 -10.31 14.99 19.06
N ALA A 353 -9.08 15.51 19.06
CA ALA A 353 -8.34 15.89 20.27
C ALA A 353 -9.04 17.03 21.03
N ALA A 354 -9.44 18.10 20.33
CA ALA A 354 -10.14 19.24 20.93
C ALA A 354 -11.44 18.81 21.66
N ASN A 355 -12.16 17.83 21.09
CA ASN A 355 -13.39 17.33 21.70
C ASN A 355 -13.16 16.52 22.99
N THR A 356 -11.92 16.13 23.30
CA THR A 356 -11.60 15.41 24.56
C THR A 356 -11.14 16.35 25.69
N GLY A 357 -10.81 17.58 25.37
CA GLY A 357 -10.21 18.54 26.32
C GLY A 357 -8.77 18.20 26.77
N ARG A 358 -8.18 17.10 26.26
CA ARG A 358 -6.80 16.69 26.60
C ARG A 358 -5.79 17.45 25.77
N LYS A 359 -4.59 17.67 26.33
CA LYS A 359 -3.47 18.23 25.59
C LYS A 359 -2.81 17.12 24.76
N VAL A 360 -2.65 17.40 23.46
CA VAL A 360 -2.09 16.44 22.49
C VAL A 360 -0.99 17.10 21.70
N ARG A 361 0.17 16.42 21.59
CA ARG A 361 1.31 16.84 20.78
C ARG A 361 1.53 15.84 19.64
N ILE A 362 1.91 16.34 18.47
CA ILE A 362 2.39 15.52 17.36
C ILE A 362 3.90 15.34 17.52
N LEU A 363 4.36 14.10 17.69
CA LEU A 363 5.78 13.77 17.77
C LEU A 363 6.37 13.46 16.39
N HIS A 364 5.62 12.73 15.54
CA HIS A 364 6.05 12.36 14.19
C HIS A 364 4.89 12.48 13.19
N GLN A 365 5.26 12.80 11.95
CA GLN A 365 4.41 12.64 10.78
C GLN A 365 4.95 11.46 9.97
N LEU A 366 4.10 10.51 9.64
CA LEU A 366 4.46 9.24 9.05
C LEU A 366 3.91 9.11 7.63
N THR A 367 4.61 8.34 6.81
CA THR A 367 4.24 8.07 5.42
C THR A 367 4.65 6.64 5.05
N GLN A 368 4.41 6.25 3.79
CA GLN A 368 4.89 5.01 3.22
C GLN A 368 6.43 4.99 3.11
N PRO A 369 7.06 3.79 3.17
CA PRO A 369 8.51 3.64 3.09
C PRO A 369 9.06 3.85 1.67
N ALA A 370 10.38 3.91 1.55
CA ALA A 370 11.07 4.23 0.30
C ALA A 370 10.86 3.22 -0.83
N ASP A 371 10.53 1.97 -0.54
CA ASP A 371 10.14 0.97 -1.55
C ASP A 371 8.71 1.14 -2.08
N HIS A 372 7.98 2.12 -1.57
CA HIS A 372 6.71 2.61 -2.12
C HIS A 372 6.89 4.05 -2.64
N PRO A 373 7.75 4.26 -3.67
CA PRO A 373 8.10 5.61 -4.11
C PRO A 373 6.88 6.33 -4.67
N VAL A 374 6.84 7.65 -4.43
CA VAL A 374 5.85 8.53 -5.03
C VAL A 374 6.51 9.26 -6.20
N ASN A 375 5.90 9.18 -7.37
CA ASN A 375 6.31 10.01 -8.48
C ASN A 375 5.97 11.48 -8.16
N ILE A 376 6.96 12.36 -8.17
CA ILE A 376 6.78 13.78 -7.81
C ILE A 376 5.74 14.50 -8.68
N TYR A 377 5.54 14.00 -9.91
CA TYR A 377 4.55 14.52 -10.86
C TYR A 377 3.15 13.89 -10.68
N HIS A 378 3.00 12.93 -9.72
CA HIS A 378 1.79 12.20 -9.44
C HIS A 378 1.54 12.15 -7.93
N PRO A 379 1.08 13.27 -7.34
CA PRO A 379 0.86 13.36 -5.90
C PRO A 379 -0.22 12.40 -5.38
N GLU A 380 -1.09 11.89 -6.25
CA GLU A 380 -2.10 10.86 -5.93
C GLU A 380 -1.48 9.53 -5.48
N GLY A 381 -0.19 9.30 -5.76
CA GLY A 381 0.57 8.15 -5.24
C GLY A 381 0.84 8.21 -3.74
N GLU A 382 0.62 9.34 -3.09
CA GLU A 382 0.78 9.54 -1.66
C GLU A 382 -0.50 9.11 -0.91
N TYR A 383 -0.57 7.85 -0.45
CA TYR A 383 -1.80 7.30 0.12
C TYR A 383 -1.73 7.03 1.63
N LEU A 384 -0.55 6.71 2.19
CA LEU A 384 -0.39 6.44 3.62
C LEU A 384 0.02 7.71 4.36
N LYS A 385 -0.73 8.06 5.38
CA LYS A 385 -0.41 9.13 6.32
C LYS A 385 -0.66 8.66 7.74
N GLY A 386 0.25 9.03 8.62
CA GLY A 386 0.14 8.72 10.04
C GLY A 386 0.64 9.85 10.91
N LEU A 387 0.20 9.83 12.16
CA LEU A 387 0.67 10.71 13.22
C LEU A 387 1.03 9.89 14.44
N VAL A 388 2.14 10.25 15.07
CA VAL A 388 2.45 9.79 16.42
C VAL A 388 2.09 10.92 17.37
N LEU A 389 1.17 10.64 18.30
CA LEU A 389 0.61 11.60 19.23
C LEU A 389 1.06 11.26 20.65
N GLN A 390 1.45 12.28 21.43
CA GLN A 390 1.52 12.18 22.88
C GLN A 390 0.31 12.84 23.50
N VAL A 391 -0.34 12.18 24.44
CA VAL A 391 -1.57 12.61 25.10
C VAL A 391 -1.34 12.80 26.59
N GLU A 392 -1.48 14.03 27.09
CA GLU A 392 -1.36 14.37 28.53
C GLU A 392 -2.69 14.22 29.28
#